data_08bb382c93bcd310732851a49016be6b
#
_entry.id   08bb382c93bcd310732851a49016be6b
#
_cell.length_a   1.000
_cell.length_b   1.000
_cell.length_c   1.000
_cell.angle_alpha   90.00
_cell.angle_beta   90.00
_cell.angle_gamma   90.00
#
_symmetry.space_group_name_H-M   'P 1'
#
loop_
_entity.id
_entity.type
_entity.pdbx_description
1 polymer ?
#
loop_
_entity_poly.entity_id
_entity_poly.type
_entity_poly.pdbx_seq_one_letter_code
_entity_poly.pdbx_strand_id
1 'polypeptide(L)'
;MLEHRLSGEQNAGSEDRPIVIATLGTHGDVRPVIALGRGLQQRGHPVRVLTSENFAPLVKANGLAFFPLTGDHQRMLQVNPIRAGQSMWANCRMFRHHIASWARDWPSQGRAACADARLLIGVGSASILVDSLSQALQIPLVYAQLQPLTVSRHLPLVARPQLRLPGPLHVGLQHAMRFGGWQLLREVIDGSVRAPLGLPPYGWRGPDTSTIRVLYGYSEHLCPRPSDWPARIQVCGFWSLPQLQWQPPAALLDFLDAGPPPLYVGFGSMIDADAARLTTTVKAALRLTGQRALLATGWGGLIADQDVDSDQCFALEHAPHDWLFPRVIAAVHHGGAGTCAAALTAGIPSVVVPFGYDQPFWAHCLAQRGVAPPALKRDGLQPEVLAHALRQATSPTMCAAAQALGQRLREEDGVAKAVAQLEQWGLLRDAGIVRQHADVVC
;
A
#
# COMPACT_ATOMS: atom_id res chain seq x y z
N MET A 1 -28.93 42.32 33.02
CA MET A 1 -29.43 40.97 32.60
C MET A 1 -28.88 40.62 31.21
N LEU A 2 -27.55 40.48 31.07
CA LEU A 2 -26.88 40.14 29.77
C LEU A 2 -25.45 39.64 30.03
N GLU A 3 -25.29 38.72 30.98
CA GLU A 3 -24.01 38.05 31.27
C GLU A 3 -24.24 36.57 31.66
N HIS A 4 -24.82 35.78 30.77
CA HIS A 4 -24.90 34.31 30.98
C HIS A 4 -25.17 33.57 29.65
N ARG A 5 -24.30 33.80 28.64
CA ARG A 5 -24.33 32.94 27.42
C ARG A 5 -22.96 32.85 26.70
N LEU A 6 -21.87 32.67 27.41
CA LEU A 6 -20.56 32.34 26.78
C LEU A 6 -19.75 31.34 27.64
N SER A 7 -20.38 30.30 28.14
CA SER A 7 -19.66 29.23 28.89
C SER A 7 -20.13 27.82 28.52
N GLY A 8 -20.41 27.56 27.25
CA GLY A 8 -20.91 26.27 26.75
C GLY A 8 -20.07 25.55 25.70
N GLU A 9 -18.85 26.02 25.36
CA GLU A 9 -18.04 25.43 24.30
C GLU A 9 -16.60 25.06 24.72
N GLN A 10 -16.39 24.59 25.93
CA GLN A 10 -15.06 24.06 26.33
C GLN A 10 -15.24 22.85 27.24
N ASN A 11 -15.56 21.69 26.65
CA ASN A 11 -15.20 20.36 27.16
C ASN A 11 -15.75 19.25 26.25
N ALA A 12 -15.43 19.27 24.96
CA ALA A 12 -15.38 18.02 24.22
C ALA A 12 -14.18 17.27 24.81
N GLY A 13 -14.41 16.13 25.46
CA GLY A 13 -13.38 15.31 26.06
C GLY A 13 -12.30 14.96 25.02
N SER A 14 -11.07 14.75 25.40
CA SER A 14 -9.96 14.46 24.47
C SER A 14 -10.22 13.20 23.63
N GLU A 15 -11.14 12.33 24.03
CA GLU A 15 -11.58 11.13 23.32
C GLU A 15 -12.37 11.43 22.04
N ASP A 16 -13.07 12.56 21.97
CA ASP A 16 -13.85 12.97 20.80
C ASP A 16 -13.01 13.58 19.67
N ARG A 17 -11.73 13.86 19.93
CA ARG A 17 -10.82 14.44 18.93
C ARG A 17 -10.36 13.36 17.94
N PRO A 18 -10.40 13.64 16.62
CA PRO A 18 -10.15 12.63 15.61
C PRO A 18 -8.68 12.20 15.50
N ILE A 19 -8.47 10.97 15.08
CA ILE A 19 -7.20 10.48 14.53
C ILE A 19 -7.22 10.79 13.04
N VAL A 20 -6.22 11.51 12.55
CA VAL A 20 -6.10 11.81 11.12
C VAL A 20 -5.10 10.86 10.48
N ILE A 21 -5.56 10.13 9.46
CA ILE A 21 -4.70 9.25 8.65
C ILE A 21 -4.55 9.87 7.27
N ALA A 22 -3.32 10.24 6.90
CA ALA A 22 -3.05 10.82 5.58
C ALA A 22 -2.32 9.83 4.69
N THR A 23 -2.81 9.68 3.45
CA THR A 23 -2.19 8.85 2.42
C THR A 23 -2.39 9.44 1.04
N LEU A 24 -1.41 9.24 0.16
CA LEU A 24 -1.49 9.56 -1.26
C LEU A 24 -0.95 8.38 -2.06
N GLY A 25 -1.67 8.00 -3.11
CA GLY A 25 -1.27 6.88 -3.95
C GLY A 25 -2.43 6.32 -4.77
N THR A 26 -2.42 5.02 -4.92
CA THR A 26 -3.43 4.23 -5.64
C THR A 26 -4.35 3.48 -4.67
N HIS A 27 -5.23 2.63 -5.18
CA HIS A 27 -6.03 1.73 -4.34
C HIS A 27 -5.19 0.89 -3.37
N GLY A 28 -3.95 0.54 -3.76
CA GLY A 28 -3.02 -0.21 -2.91
C GLY A 28 -2.59 0.54 -1.66
N ASP A 29 -2.60 1.87 -1.71
CA ASP A 29 -2.25 2.75 -0.59
C ASP A 29 -3.46 3.12 0.27
N VAL A 30 -4.62 3.37 -0.37
CA VAL A 30 -5.80 3.92 0.29
C VAL A 30 -6.63 2.83 0.98
N ARG A 31 -6.82 1.66 0.37
CA ARG A 31 -7.61 0.56 0.96
C ARG A 31 -7.08 0.08 2.33
N PRO A 32 -5.76 -0.15 2.52
CA PRO A 32 -5.22 -0.50 3.84
C PRO A 32 -5.43 0.59 4.90
N VAL A 33 -5.36 1.86 4.49
CA VAL A 33 -5.65 3.00 5.37
C VAL A 33 -7.10 3.00 5.84
N ILE A 34 -8.04 2.73 4.93
CA ILE A 34 -9.46 2.62 5.29
C ILE A 34 -9.67 1.44 6.24
N ALA A 35 -9.01 0.30 6.02
CA ALA A 35 -9.08 -0.85 6.92
C ALA A 35 -8.59 -0.49 8.34
N LEU A 36 -7.43 0.16 8.47
CA LEU A 36 -6.90 0.65 9.74
C LEU A 36 -7.85 1.67 10.39
N GLY A 37 -8.37 2.62 9.60
CA GLY A 37 -9.33 3.63 10.07
C GLY A 37 -10.61 3.00 10.62
N ARG A 38 -11.17 2.00 9.97
CA ARG A 38 -12.32 1.24 10.47
C ARG A 38 -12.00 0.48 11.77
N GLY A 39 -10.83 -0.13 11.86
CA GLY A 39 -10.40 -0.80 13.09
C GLY A 39 -10.31 0.17 14.28
N LEU A 40 -9.78 1.38 14.07
CA LEU A 40 -9.76 2.44 15.07
C LEU A 40 -11.18 2.91 15.43
N GLN A 41 -12.04 3.10 14.43
CA GLN A 41 -13.43 3.52 14.66
C GLN A 41 -14.24 2.46 15.44
N GLN A 42 -14.02 1.17 15.19
CA GLN A 42 -14.65 0.07 15.94
C GLN A 42 -14.23 0.05 17.41
N ARG A 43 -13.08 0.65 17.75
CA ARG A 43 -12.63 0.85 19.14
C ARG A 43 -13.08 2.20 19.74
N GLY A 44 -14.01 2.89 19.07
CA GLY A 44 -14.60 4.14 19.56
C GLY A 44 -13.82 5.41 19.22
N HIS A 45 -12.77 5.33 18.37
CA HIS A 45 -11.98 6.51 18.02
C HIS A 45 -12.48 7.15 16.73
N PRO A 46 -12.87 8.43 16.73
CA PRO A 46 -13.20 9.15 15.52
C PRO A 46 -12.01 9.18 14.57
N VAL A 47 -12.23 8.85 13.28
CA VAL A 47 -11.18 8.81 12.27
C VAL A 47 -11.51 9.69 11.08
N ARG A 48 -10.51 10.42 10.62
CA ARG A 48 -10.54 11.27 9.44
C ARG A 48 -9.47 10.83 8.47
N VAL A 49 -9.85 10.58 7.22
CA VAL A 49 -8.91 10.20 6.16
C VAL A 49 -8.65 11.38 5.26
N LEU A 50 -7.37 11.78 5.18
CA LEU A 50 -6.87 12.83 4.32
C LEU A 50 -6.21 12.18 3.10
N THR A 51 -6.88 12.24 1.94
CA THR A 51 -6.41 11.58 0.71
C THR A 51 -6.97 12.25 -0.55
N SER A 52 -6.55 11.77 -1.73
CA SER A 52 -6.99 12.32 -3.03
C SER A 52 -8.51 12.26 -3.19
N GLU A 53 -9.07 13.28 -3.85
CA GLU A 53 -10.52 13.47 -4.00
C GLU A 53 -11.22 12.30 -4.72
N ASN A 54 -10.56 11.67 -5.67
CA ASN A 54 -11.10 10.49 -6.38
C ASN A 54 -11.41 9.30 -5.45
N PHE A 55 -10.87 9.26 -4.22
CA PHE A 55 -11.17 8.25 -3.22
C PHE A 55 -12.28 8.66 -2.22
N ALA A 56 -12.84 9.86 -2.33
CA ALA A 56 -13.92 10.31 -1.44
C ALA A 56 -15.11 9.34 -1.37
N PRO A 57 -15.61 8.77 -2.49
CA PRO A 57 -16.70 7.79 -2.44
C PRO A 57 -16.33 6.54 -1.64
N LEU A 58 -15.10 6.03 -1.83
CA LEU A 58 -14.62 4.83 -1.14
C LEU A 58 -14.48 5.06 0.37
N VAL A 59 -13.92 6.19 0.79
CA VAL A 59 -13.76 6.56 2.21
C VAL A 59 -15.13 6.69 2.88
N LYS A 60 -16.05 7.46 2.27
CA LYS A 60 -17.40 7.71 2.80
C LYS A 60 -18.25 6.44 2.84
N ALA A 61 -18.17 5.57 1.83
CA ALA A 61 -18.88 4.28 1.81
C ALA A 61 -18.45 3.33 2.94
N ASN A 62 -17.24 3.56 3.50
CA ASN A 62 -16.74 2.81 4.66
C ASN A 62 -16.99 3.53 6.00
N GLY A 63 -17.82 4.58 6.03
CA GLY A 63 -18.24 5.29 7.24
C GLY A 63 -17.17 6.18 7.87
N LEU A 64 -16.11 6.52 7.13
CA LEU A 64 -15.04 7.39 7.61
C LEU A 64 -15.20 8.83 7.12
N ALA A 65 -14.77 9.80 7.93
CA ALA A 65 -14.74 11.21 7.54
C ALA A 65 -13.64 11.42 6.48
N PHE A 66 -13.97 12.09 5.39
CA PHE A 66 -13.06 12.39 4.27
C PHE A 66 -12.65 13.86 4.28
N PHE A 67 -11.35 14.10 4.05
CA PHE A 67 -10.79 15.41 3.74
C PHE A 67 -9.94 15.32 2.46
N PRO A 68 -10.06 16.29 1.54
CA PRO A 68 -9.31 16.27 0.30
C PRO A 68 -7.84 16.61 0.51
N LEU A 69 -6.96 15.90 -0.18
CA LEU A 69 -5.54 16.21 -0.33
C LEU A 69 -5.20 16.18 -1.82
N THR A 70 -4.69 17.31 -2.34
CA THR A 70 -4.30 17.40 -3.76
C THR A 70 -3.25 16.38 -4.12
N GLY A 71 -3.50 15.54 -5.13
CA GLY A 71 -2.56 14.51 -5.58
C GLY A 71 -3.22 13.28 -6.22
N ASP A 72 -3.69 13.41 -7.46
CA ASP A 72 -4.31 12.31 -8.19
C ASP A 72 -3.24 11.46 -8.92
N HIS A 73 -2.79 10.41 -8.24
CA HIS A 73 -1.84 9.44 -8.79
C HIS A 73 -2.43 8.64 -9.95
N GLN A 74 -3.74 8.38 -9.96
CA GLN A 74 -4.41 7.66 -11.03
C GLN A 74 -4.31 8.45 -12.33
N ARG A 75 -4.71 9.72 -12.30
CA ARG A 75 -4.61 10.61 -13.45
C ARG A 75 -3.15 10.81 -13.89
N MET A 76 -2.23 10.93 -12.95
CA MET A 76 -0.80 11.02 -13.25
C MET A 76 -0.31 9.81 -14.06
N LEU A 77 -0.67 8.59 -13.66
CA LEU A 77 -0.29 7.35 -14.37
C LEU A 77 -1.01 7.20 -15.71
N GLN A 78 -2.26 7.67 -15.84
CA GLN A 78 -2.97 7.69 -17.12
C GLN A 78 -2.30 8.58 -18.16
N VAL A 79 -1.86 9.78 -17.74
CA VAL A 79 -1.16 10.73 -18.61
C VAL A 79 0.28 10.30 -18.88
N ASN A 80 0.91 9.63 -17.92
CA ASN A 80 2.31 9.18 -18.00
C ASN A 80 2.41 7.67 -17.73
N PRO A 81 1.98 6.81 -18.66
CA PRO A 81 2.03 5.36 -18.48
C PRO A 81 3.48 4.88 -18.34
N ILE A 82 3.68 3.87 -17.49
CA ILE A 82 5.01 3.30 -17.22
C ILE A 82 5.48 2.51 -18.44
N ARG A 83 6.59 2.95 -19.05
CA ARG A 83 7.19 2.26 -20.18
C ARG A 83 8.20 1.21 -19.70
N ALA A 84 8.24 0.07 -20.40
CA ALA A 84 9.30 -0.92 -20.21
C ALA A 84 10.67 -0.28 -20.51
N GLY A 85 11.68 -0.57 -19.69
CA GLY A 85 13.01 0.01 -19.85
C GLY A 85 13.18 1.50 -19.48
N GLN A 86 12.11 2.16 -19.01
CA GLN A 86 12.19 3.56 -18.57
C GLN A 86 13.17 3.71 -17.38
N SER A 87 14.08 4.68 -17.48
CA SER A 87 15.08 4.89 -16.45
C SER A 87 14.46 5.37 -15.13
N MET A 88 15.01 4.92 -14.01
CA MET A 88 14.60 5.38 -12.67
C MET A 88 14.67 6.91 -12.52
N TRP A 89 15.64 7.56 -13.14
CA TRP A 89 15.76 9.01 -13.13
C TRP A 89 14.62 9.74 -13.84
N ALA A 90 14.12 9.19 -14.94
CA ALA A 90 12.96 9.75 -15.64
C ALA A 90 11.70 9.67 -14.75
N ASN A 91 11.49 8.52 -14.09
CA ASN A 91 10.39 8.34 -13.14
C ASN A 91 10.50 9.30 -11.94
N CYS A 92 11.69 9.44 -11.35
CA CYS A 92 11.93 10.37 -10.24
C CYS A 92 11.67 11.83 -10.65
N ARG A 93 12.07 12.24 -11.84
CA ARG A 93 11.85 13.61 -12.34
C ARG A 93 10.37 13.89 -12.55
N MET A 94 9.66 12.96 -13.17
CA MET A 94 8.21 13.02 -13.36
C MET A 94 7.48 13.15 -12.01
N PHE A 95 7.83 12.30 -11.06
CA PHE A 95 7.25 12.29 -9.73
C PHE A 95 7.50 13.61 -8.97
N ARG A 96 8.74 14.12 -9.00
CA ARG A 96 9.10 15.43 -8.44
C ARG A 96 8.25 16.56 -9.03
N HIS A 97 8.04 16.57 -10.35
CA HIS A 97 7.24 17.60 -11.01
C HIS A 97 5.79 17.62 -10.50
N HIS A 98 5.16 16.46 -10.39
CA HIS A 98 3.79 16.35 -9.86
C HIS A 98 3.72 16.72 -8.39
N ILE A 99 4.63 16.21 -7.55
CA ILE A 99 4.67 16.60 -6.13
C ILE A 99 4.85 18.10 -5.98
N ALA A 100 5.68 18.76 -6.78
CA ALA A 100 5.90 20.20 -6.72
C ALA A 100 4.62 21.00 -7.01
N SER A 101 3.75 20.51 -7.89
CA SER A 101 2.45 21.14 -8.15
C SER A 101 1.46 20.90 -7.01
N TRP A 102 1.38 19.68 -6.48
CA TRP A 102 0.44 19.29 -5.43
C TRP A 102 0.78 19.88 -4.05
N ALA A 103 2.07 19.93 -3.72
CA ALA A 103 2.57 20.37 -2.42
C ALA A 103 2.21 21.82 -2.07
N ARG A 104 1.80 22.64 -3.03
CA ARG A 104 1.38 24.04 -2.79
C ARG A 104 0.12 24.11 -1.94
N ASP A 105 -0.80 23.16 -2.13
CA ASP A 105 -2.10 23.14 -1.44
C ASP A 105 -2.03 22.38 -0.09
N TRP A 106 -1.03 21.52 0.08
CA TRP A 106 -0.93 20.61 1.22
C TRP A 106 -0.93 21.31 2.60
N PRO A 107 -0.25 22.46 2.81
CA PRO A 107 -0.26 23.13 4.12
C PRO A 107 -1.63 23.57 4.56
N SER A 108 -2.42 24.18 3.67
CA SER A 108 -3.77 24.65 3.97
C SER A 108 -4.73 23.49 4.18
N GLN A 109 -4.72 22.50 3.29
CA GLN A 109 -5.54 21.28 3.38
C GLN A 109 -5.20 20.47 4.65
N GLY A 110 -3.90 20.31 4.93
CA GLY A 110 -3.44 19.60 6.11
C GLY A 110 -3.81 20.31 7.41
N ARG A 111 -3.64 21.65 7.50
CA ARG A 111 -4.09 22.41 8.67
C ARG A 111 -5.59 22.27 8.92
N ALA A 112 -6.41 22.39 7.88
CA ALA A 112 -7.87 22.23 7.99
C ALA A 112 -8.26 20.82 8.45
N ALA A 113 -7.59 19.78 7.93
CA ALA A 113 -7.85 18.39 8.31
C ALA A 113 -7.39 18.05 9.73
N CYS A 114 -6.35 18.70 10.25
CA CYS A 114 -5.65 18.31 11.48
C CYS A 114 -5.85 19.29 12.65
N ALA A 115 -6.63 20.37 12.50
CA ALA A 115 -6.73 21.44 13.48
C ALA A 115 -7.14 20.97 14.90
N ASP A 116 -8.01 19.96 14.96
CA ASP A 116 -8.55 19.36 16.17
C ASP A 116 -8.06 17.91 16.39
N ALA A 117 -7.09 17.45 15.60
CA ALA A 117 -6.61 16.08 15.70
C ALA A 117 -5.83 15.82 17.00
N ARG A 118 -5.91 14.59 17.54
CA ARG A 118 -5.13 14.13 18.67
C ARG A 118 -3.94 13.25 18.32
N LEU A 119 -3.98 12.62 17.13
CA LEU A 119 -2.94 11.76 16.60
C LEU A 119 -2.91 11.90 15.08
N LEU A 120 -1.72 11.97 14.53
CA LEU A 120 -1.48 11.94 13.09
C LEU A 120 -0.83 10.63 12.69
N ILE A 121 -1.35 10.01 11.63
CA ILE A 121 -0.78 8.80 11.04
C ILE A 121 -0.43 9.10 9.58
N GLY A 122 0.86 9.06 9.25
CA GLY A 122 1.36 9.30 7.89
C GLY A 122 1.65 8.01 7.15
N VAL A 123 1.11 7.86 5.94
CA VAL A 123 1.27 6.65 5.11
C VAL A 123 1.93 6.98 3.79
N GLY A 124 2.96 6.21 3.42
CA GLY A 124 3.65 6.37 2.14
C GLY A 124 4.20 7.77 1.90
N SER A 125 3.91 8.35 0.75
CA SER A 125 4.40 9.69 0.36
C SER A 125 3.80 10.83 1.20
N ALA A 126 2.63 10.65 1.81
CA ALA A 126 2.03 11.65 2.69
C ALA A 126 2.74 11.77 4.05
N SER A 127 3.60 10.82 4.42
CA SER A 127 4.30 10.83 5.72
C SER A 127 5.10 12.12 5.95
N ILE A 128 5.72 12.68 4.91
CA ILE A 128 6.55 13.87 5.04
C ILE A 128 5.72 15.16 5.27
N LEU A 129 4.51 15.23 4.71
CA LEU A 129 3.54 16.28 5.03
C LEU A 129 3.10 16.17 6.48
N VAL A 130 2.71 14.96 6.90
CA VAL A 130 2.19 14.69 8.23
C VAL A 130 3.25 14.95 9.31
N ASP A 131 4.53 14.67 9.02
CA ASP A 131 5.64 15.03 9.90
C ASP A 131 5.74 16.57 10.09
N SER A 132 5.64 17.32 9.01
CA SER A 132 5.62 18.79 9.09
C SER A 132 4.40 19.34 9.85
N LEU A 133 3.22 18.74 9.63
CA LEU A 133 1.99 19.10 10.37
C LEU A 133 2.11 18.74 11.86
N SER A 134 2.68 17.58 12.20
CA SER A 134 2.94 17.17 13.59
C SER A 134 3.80 18.19 14.32
N GLN A 135 4.87 18.67 13.69
CA GLN A 135 5.75 19.70 14.26
C GLN A 135 5.04 21.05 14.39
N ALA A 136 4.29 21.49 13.37
CA ALA A 136 3.60 22.78 13.38
C ALA A 136 2.45 22.83 14.38
N LEU A 137 1.73 21.73 14.59
CA LEU A 137 0.54 21.64 15.43
C LEU A 137 0.82 20.98 16.79
N GLN A 138 2.05 20.50 17.03
CA GLN A 138 2.47 19.78 18.24
C GLN A 138 1.59 18.56 18.55
N ILE A 139 1.23 17.79 17.49
CA ILE A 139 0.39 16.61 17.59
C ILE A 139 1.29 15.36 17.46
N PRO A 140 1.09 14.30 18.28
CA PRO A 140 1.81 13.05 18.16
C PRO A 140 1.72 12.44 16.75
N LEU A 141 2.82 11.78 16.30
CA LEU A 141 2.96 11.22 14.98
C LEU A 141 3.32 9.73 15.02
N VAL A 142 2.70 8.96 14.12
CA VAL A 142 3.09 7.58 13.79
C VAL A 142 3.21 7.47 12.28
N TYR A 143 4.24 6.76 11.80
CA TYR A 143 4.28 6.32 10.42
C TYR A 143 3.63 4.95 10.29
N ALA A 144 2.76 4.82 9.31
CA ALA A 144 2.13 3.56 8.93
C ALA A 144 2.54 3.24 7.49
N GLN A 145 3.36 2.22 7.30
CA GLN A 145 3.97 1.92 6.01
C GLN A 145 3.53 0.55 5.50
N LEU A 146 3.38 0.43 4.18
CA LEU A 146 2.93 -0.81 3.53
C LEU A 146 4.09 -1.62 2.97
N GLN A 147 5.28 -1.05 2.93
CA GLN A 147 6.53 -1.69 2.52
C GLN A 147 7.68 -1.34 3.47
N PRO A 148 8.70 -2.20 3.63
CA PRO A 148 9.76 -2.03 4.61
C PRO A 148 10.79 -0.99 4.17
N LEU A 149 10.58 0.27 4.55
CA LEU A 149 11.44 1.41 4.21
C LEU A 149 12.50 1.73 5.27
N THR A 150 12.40 1.13 6.45
CA THR A 150 13.40 1.30 7.50
C THR A 150 14.67 0.53 7.17
N VAL A 151 15.81 1.18 7.31
CA VAL A 151 17.12 0.60 7.04
C VAL A 151 17.35 -0.65 7.90
N SER A 152 17.84 -1.71 7.28
CA SER A 152 18.19 -2.96 7.94
C SER A 152 19.28 -3.70 7.16
N ARG A 153 20.16 -4.38 7.88
CA ARG A 153 21.17 -5.28 7.27
C ARG A 153 20.57 -6.60 6.79
N HIS A 154 19.35 -6.93 7.22
CA HIS A 154 18.70 -8.23 6.99
C HIS A 154 17.65 -8.19 5.87
N LEU A 155 17.21 -7.01 5.45
CA LEU A 155 16.23 -6.88 4.38
C LEU A 155 16.91 -6.67 3.03
N PRO A 156 16.43 -7.30 1.96
CA PRO A 156 16.89 -6.97 0.62
C PRO A 156 16.51 -5.52 0.25
N LEU A 157 17.25 -4.95 -0.71
CA LEU A 157 16.90 -3.63 -1.24
C LEU A 157 15.55 -3.69 -1.97
N VAL A 158 14.64 -2.78 -1.63
CA VAL A 158 13.28 -2.78 -2.20
C VAL A 158 13.29 -2.72 -3.74
N ALA A 159 14.13 -1.85 -4.32
CA ALA A 159 14.23 -1.70 -5.78
C ALA A 159 15.05 -2.81 -6.47
N ARG A 160 15.96 -3.50 -5.77
CA ARG A 160 16.87 -4.53 -6.32
C ARG A 160 17.10 -5.65 -5.31
N PRO A 161 16.10 -6.49 -5.03
CA PRO A 161 16.16 -7.50 -3.96
C PRO A 161 17.19 -8.61 -4.24
N GLN A 162 17.63 -8.80 -5.49
CA GLN A 162 18.64 -9.78 -5.85
C GLN A 162 20.08 -9.30 -5.55
N LEU A 163 20.29 -7.99 -5.33
CA LEU A 163 21.60 -7.43 -5.05
C LEU A 163 22.04 -7.81 -3.63
N ARG A 164 23.04 -8.65 -3.54
CA ARG A 164 23.66 -9.07 -2.26
C ARG A 164 24.93 -8.28 -2.02
N LEU A 165 24.98 -7.55 -0.94
CA LEU A 165 26.14 -6.76 -0.51
C LEU A 165 26.51 -7.15 0.93
N PRO A 166 27.79 -7.04 1.33
CA PRO A 166 28.19 -7.12 2.73
C PRO A 166 27.40 -6.15 3.59
N GLY A 167 27.04 -6.53 4.82
CA GLY A 167 26.13 -5.79 5.70
C GLY A 167 26.42 -4.27 5.79
N PRO A 168 27.66 -3.82 6.06
CA PRO A 168 27.95 -2.37 6.11
C PRO A 168 27.71 -1.64 4.79
N LEU A 169 28.10 -2.23 3.64
CA LEU A 169 27.86 -1.66 2.33
C LEU A 169 26.38 -1.63 1.98
N HIS A 170 25.65 -2.68 2.37
CA HIS A 170 24.20 -2.77 2.18
C HIS A 170 23.47 -1.65 2.92
N VAL A 171 23.77 -1.44 4.19
CA VAL A 171 23.23 -0.36 5.03
C VAL A 171 23.64 1.01 4.46
N GLY A 172 24.91 1.18 4.09
CA GLY A 172 25.42 2.42 3.47
C GLY A 172 24.67 2.78 2.19
N LEU A 173 24.38 1.77 1.33
CA LEU A 173 23.60 2.00 0.11
C LEU A 173 22.16 2.42 0.41
N GLN A 174 21.50 1.80 1.41
CA GLN A 174 20.14 2.21 1.83
C GLN A 174 20.13 3.66 2.31
N HIS A 175 21.11 4.08 3.12
CA HIS A 175 21.24 5.47 3.53
C HIS A 175 21.49 6.41 2.35
N ALA A 176 22.35 6.03 1.40
CA ALA A 176 22.60 6.81 0.20
C ALA A 176 21.36 6.97 -0.68
N MET A 177 20.56 5.90 -0.83
CA MET A 177 19.29 5.96 -1.56
C MET A 177 18.27 6.87 -0.87
N ARG A 178 18.13 6.78 0.45
CA ARG A 178 17.26 7.69 1.23
C ARG A 178 17.71 9.13 1.10
N PHE A 179 19.01 9.38 1.23
CA PHE A 179 19.58 10.71 1.06
C PHE A 179 19.33 11.26 -0.36
N GLY A 180 19.58 10.45 -1.41
CA GLY A 180 19.32 10.84 -2.79
C GLY A 180 17.83 11.14 -3.04
N GLY A 181 16.93 10.31 -2.53
CA GLY A 181 15.49 10.55 -2.59
C GLY A 181 15.08 11.85 -1.88
N TRP A 182 15.67 12.14 -0.72
CA TRP A 182 15.46 13.41 -0.03
C TRP A 182 15.92 14.59 -0.87
N GLN A 183 17.14 14.54 -1.46
CA GLN A 183 17.65 15.66 -2.28
C GLN A 183 16.73 15.99 -3.46
N LEU A 184 16.00 15.00 -4.01
CA LEU A 184 15.01 15.24 -5.08
C LEU A 184 13.81 16.08 -4.61
N LEU A 185 13.39 15.91 -3.36
CA LEU A 185 12.17 16.53 -2.82
C LEU A 185 12.44 17.72 -1.91
N ARG A 186 13.68 17.90 -1.44
CA ARG A 186 14.06 18.89 -0.42
C ARG A 186 13.51 20.29 -0.71
N GLU A 187 13.79 20.85 -1.88
CA GLU A 187 13.36 22.21 -2.23
C GLU A 187 11.83 22.35 -2.23
N VAL A 188 11.14 21.32 -2.70
CA VAL A 188 9.67 21.31 -2.73
C VAL A 188 9.10 21.26 -1.32
N ILE A 189 9.62 20.37 -0.49
CA ILE A 189 9.12 20.20 0.88
C ILE A 189 9.48 21.40 1.75
N ASP A 190 10.73 21.85 1.73
CA ASP A 190 11.17 22.99 2.54
C ASP A 190 10.46 24.29 2.12
N GLY A 191 10.28 24.52 0.79
CA GLY A 191 9.65 25.72 0.27
C GLY A 191 8.11 25.70 0.25
N SER A 192 7.51 24.60 -0.24
CA SER A 192 6.05 24.55 -0.46
C SER A 192 5.27 23.98 0.73
N VAL A 193 5.91 23.22 1.64
CA VAL A 193 5.23 22.65 2.80
C VAL A 193 5.66 23.31 4.10
N ARG A 194 6.97 23.31 4.40
CA ARG A 194 7.45 23.77 5.71
C ARG A 194 7.38 25.28 5.88
N ALA A 195 7.81 26.05 4.90
CA ALA A 195 7.79 27.52 5.00
C ALA A 195 6.36 28.07 5.21
N PRO A 196 5.31 27.64 4.48
CA PRO A 196 3.92 28.08 4.77
C PRO A 196 3.38 27.61 6.13
N LEU A 197 3.95 26.53 6.70
CA LEU A 197 3.62 26.08 8.06
C LEU A 197 4.36 26.86 9.16
N GLY A 198 5.27 27.79 8.81
CA GLY A 198 6.10 28.53 9.75
C GLY A 198 7.25 27.72 10.35
N LEU A 199 7.66 26.64 9.69
CA LEU A 199 8.71 25.76 10.17
C LEU A 199 10.07 26.05 9.48
N PRO A 200 11.19 25.86 10.18
CA PRO A 200 12.52 25.91 9.57
C PRO A 200 12.67 24.75 8.55
N PRO A 201 13.50 24.93 7.52
CA PRO A 201 13.78 23.86 6.56
C PRO A 201 14.43 22.66 7.25
N TYR A 202 14.19 21.44 6.76
CA TYR A 202 14.96 20.25 7.18
C TYR A 202 16.43 20.35 6.73
N GLY A 203 16.68 21.13 5.69
CA GLY A 203 17.99 21.28 5.10
C GLY A 203 18.49 20.01 4.38
N TRP A 204 19.80 19.91 4.19
CA TRP A 204 20.41 18.86 3.38
C TRP A 204 20.31 17.46 4.00
N ARG A 205 20.20 17.35 5.32
CA ARG A 205 20.10 16.06 6.03
C ARG A 205 18.74 15.42 5.93
N GLY A 206 17.68 16.19 5.71
CA GLY A 206 16.31 15.73 5.70
C GLY A 206 15.71 15.53 7.10
N PRO A 207 14.49 14.98 7.18
CA PRO A 207 13.81 14.75 8.45
C PRO A 207 14.54 13.70 9.30
N ASP A 208 14.64 13.95 10.59
CA ASP A 208 15.08 12.94 11.56
C ASP A 208 13.89 12.03 11.92
N THR A 209 13.96 10.80 11.47
CA THR A 209 12.94 9.78 11.75
C THR A 209 13.37 8.80 12.84
N SER A 210 14.47 9.08 13.55
CA SER A 210 15.07 8.15 14.51
C SER A 210 14.19 7.84 15.73
N THR A 211 13.31 8.74 16.12
CA THR A 211 12.38 8.62 17.24
C THR A 211 10.97 8.25 16.85
N ILE A 212 10.63 8.33 15.56
CA ILE A 212 9.26 8.09 15.07
C ILE A 212 8.89 6.62 15.22
N ARG A 213 7.70 6.37 15.77
CA ARG A 213 7.09 5.03 15.82
C ARG A 213 6.58 4.63 14.45
N VAL A 214 6.81 3.37 14.06
CA VAL A 214 6.44 2.87 12.73
C VAL A 214 5.61 1.59 12.86
N LEU A 215 4.46 1.56 12.21
CA LEU A 215 3.65 0.37 11.98
C LEU A 215 3.82 -0.08 10.53
N TYR A 216 4.07 -1.36 10.33
CA TYR A 216 4.11 -1.97 9.01
C TYR A 216 2.88 -2.84 8.77
N GLY A 217 2.10 -2.50 7.71
CA GLY A 217 0.90 -3.22 7.28
C GLY A 217 1.20 -4.36 6.32
N TYR A 218 2.17 -5.22 6.66
CA TYR A 218 2.46 -6.46 5.94
C TYR A 218 2.71 -7.60 6.96
N SER A 219 2.65 -8.86 6.48
CA SER A 219 2.79 -10.04 7.35
C SER A 219 4.24 -10.48 7.54
N GLU A 220 4.60 -10.84 8.78
CA GLU A 220 5.88 -11.48 9.10
C GLU A 220 6.01 -12.88 8.48
N HIS A 221 4.90 -13.54 8.16
CA HIS A 221 4.94 -14.82 7.46
C HIS A 221 5.46 -14.67 6.03
N LEU A 222 5.23 -13.51 5.39
CA LEU A 222 5.82 -13.22 4.08
C LEU A 222 7.22 -12.64 4.23
N CYS A 223 7.39 -11.59 5.03
CA CYS A 223 8.66 -10.91 5.24
C CYS A 223 8.89 -10.73 6.75
N PRO A 224 9.77 -11.53 7.40
CA PRO A 224 10.01 -11.43 8.83
C PRO A 224 10.50 -10.07 9.26
N ARG A 225 10.09 -9.64 10.46
CA ARG A 225 10.62 -8.42 11.07
C ARG A 225 12.13 -8.56 11.30
N PRO A 226 12.97 -7.64 10.81
CA PRO A 226 14.39 -7.64 11.05
C PRO A 226 14.75 -7.56 12.55
N SER A 227 15.72 -8.33 12.97
CA SER A 227 16.18 -8.33 14.36
C SER A 227 16.91 -7.05 14.78
N ASP A 228 17.43 -6.29 13.81
CA ASP A 228 18.10 -5.00 14.05
C ASP A 228 17.14 -3.80 14.11
N TRP A 229 15.83 -4.01 13.95
CA TRP A 229 14.85 -2.97 14.16
C TRP A 229 14.54 -2.76 15.64
N PRO A 230 14.53 -1.51 16.14
CA PRO A 230 14.15 -1.20 17.52
C PRO A 230 12.66 -1.45 17.78
N ALA A 231 12.30 -1.56 19.07
CA ALA A 231 10.93 -1.87 19.52
C ALA A 231 9.85 -0.86 19.03
N ARG A 232 10.23 0.37 18.67
CA ARG A 232 9.30 1.35 18.10
C ARG A 232 8.85 1.03 16.68
N ILE A 233 9.40 0.00 16.04
CA ILE A 233 9.05 -0.43 14.68
C ILE A 233 8.40 -1.80 14.78
N GLN A 234 7.12 -1.89 14.40
CA GLN A 234 6.33 -3.11 14.53
C GLN A 234 5.76 -3.55 13.18
N VAL A 235 5.72 -4.86 12.97
CA VAL A 235 5.09 -5.50 11.80
C VAL A 235 3.78 -6.12 12.29
N CYS A 236 2.65 -5.65 11.75
CA CYS A 236 1.34 -5.96 12.31
C CYS A 236 0.56 -7.03 11.54
N GLY A 237 0.95 -7.36 10.32
CA GLY A 237 0.11 -8.13 9.41
C GLY A 237 -0.54 -7.25 8.34
N PHE A 238 -1.17 -7.86 7.35
CA PHE A 238 -1.83 -7.10 6.28
C PHE A 238 -3.10 -6.39 6.77
N TRP A 239 -3.32 -5.17 6.27
CA TRP A 239 -4.54 -4.40 6.54
C TRP A 239 -5.50 -4.57 5.36
N SER A 240 -6.33 -5.61 5.44
CA SER A 240 -7.26 -5.98 4.38
C SER A 240 -8.61 -5.29 4.55
N LEU A 241 -9.18 -4.78 3.44
CA LEU A 241 -10.51 -4.17 3.39
C LEU A 241 -11.43 -5.04 2.53
N PRO A 242 -12.29 -5.90 3.12
CA PRO A 242 -13.23 -6.72 2.38
C PRO A 242 -14.29 -5.89 1.64
N GLN A 243 -14.75 -6.37 0.47
CA GLN A 243 -15.86 -5.79 -0.30
C GLN A 243 -17.10 -6.67 -0.17
N LEU A 244 -17.86 -6.47 0.88
CA LEU A 244 -18.99 -7.35 1.24
C LEU A 244 -20.25 -7.20 0.35
N GLN A 245 -20.37 -6.11 -0.42
CA GLN A 245 -21.59 -5.79 -1.18
C GLN A 245 -21.49 -6.04 -2.70
N TRP A 246 -20.37 -6.59 -3.17
CA TRP A 246 -20.21 -6.87 -4.59
C TRP A 246 -20.95 -8.15 -4.99
N GLN A 247 -21.69 -8.09 -6.11
CA GLN A 247 -22.40 -9.23 -6.69
C GLN A 247 -21.73 -9.62 -8.02
N PRO A 248 -21.41 -10.90 -8.21
CA PRO A 248 -20.83 -11.38 -9.45
C PRO A 248 -21.84 -11.32 -10.60
N PRO A 249 -21.42 -10.91 -11.81
CA PRO A 249 -22.24 -11.06 -13.02
C PRO A 249 -22.54 -12.55 -13.29
N ALA A 250 -23.74 -12.85 -13.77
CA ALA A 250 -24.14 -14.23 -14.10
C ALA A 250 -23.17 -14.91 -15.07
N ALA A 251 -22.75 -14.20 -16.12
CA ALA A 251 -21.79 -14.73 -17.09
C ALA A 251 -20.43 -15.10 -16.48
N LEU A 252 -19.99 -14.43 -15.40
CA LEU A 252 -18.79 -14.82 -14.67
C LEU A 252 -19.00 -16.13 -13.91
N LEU A 253 -20.16 -16.31 -13.29
CA LEU A 253 -20.50 -17.55 -12.60
C LEU A 253 -20.58 -18.72 -13.58
N ASP A 254 -21.27 -18.53 -14.70
CA ASP A 254 -21.37 -19.53 -15.79
C ASP A 254 -19.98 -19.92 -16.28
N PHE A 255 -19.07 -18.94 -16.48
CA PHE A 255 -17.70 -19.24 -16.88
C PHE A 255 -16.96 -20.02 -15.80
N LEU A 256 -17.07 -19.68 -14.53
CA LEU A 256 -16.39 -20.39 -13.44
C LEU A 256 -16.89 -21.86 -13.32
N ASP A 257 -18.18 -22.09 -13.48
CA ASP A 257 -18.82 -23.40 -13.35
C ASP A 257 -18.60 -24.29 -14.58
N ALA A 258 -18.27 -23.72 -15.74
CA ALA A 258 -18.09 -24.44 -17.01
C ALA A 258 -16.81 -25.30 -17.09
N GLY A 259 -15.92 -25.28 -16.07
CA GLY A 259 -14.70 -26.06 -16.12
C GLY A 259 -13.79 -25.93 -14.90
N PRO A 260 -12.54 -26.40 -14.98
CA PRO A 260 -11.61 -26.33 -13.86
C PRO A 260 -11.30 -24.87 -13.48
N PRO A 261 -10.85 -24.61 -12.21
CA PRO A 261 -10.54 -23.30 -11.74
C PRO A 261 -9.56 -22.54 -12.69
N PRO A 262 -9.93 -21.36 -13.20
CA PRO A 262 -9.11 -20.63 -14.15
C PRO A 262 -7.90 -19.94 -13.46
N LEU A 263 -6.97 -19.43 -14.25
CA LEU A 263 -6.00 -18.43 -13.81
C LEU A 263 -6.65 -17.07 -13.70
N TYR A 264 -6.17 -16.24 -12.78
CA TYR A 264 -6.40 -14.80 -12.81
C TYR A 264 -5.21 -14.12 -13.48
N VAL A 265 -5.44 -13.20 -14.40
CA VAL A 265 -4.42 -12.33 -15.00
C VAL A 265 -4.85 -10.89 -14.90
N GLY A 266 -4.12 -10.07 -14.12
CA GLY A 266 -4.45 -8.66 -13.97
C GLY A 266 -3.32 -7.85 -13.32
N PHE A 267 -3.08 -6.65 -13.84
CA PHE A 267 -1.97 -5.80 -13.41
C PHE A 267 -2.42 -4.61 -12.54
N GLY A 268 -3.66 -4.66 -12.03
CA GLY A 268 -4.21 -3.67 -11.10
C GLY A 268 -4.26 -2.27 -11.69
N SER A 269 -3.73 -1.30 -10.94
CA SER A 269 -3.68 0.11 -11.36
C SER A 269 -2.50 0.45 -12.27
N MET A 270 -1.71 -0.54 -12.70
CA MET A 270 -0.57 -0.32 -13.59
C MET A 270 -1.06 -0.21 -15.03
N ILE A 271 -0.68 0.91 -15.69
CA ILE A 271 -0.98 1.17 -17.09
C ILE A 271 0.29 0.86 -17.88
N ASP A 272 0.19 -0.10 -18.82
CA ASP A 272 1.29 -0.41 -19.74
C ASP A 272 1.16 0.43 -21.02
N ALA A 273 2.24 1.08 -21.43
CA ALA A 273 2.28 1.77 -22.72
C ALA A 273 2.17 0.81 -23.91
N ASP A 274 2.42 -0.49 -23.70
CA ASP A 274 2.34 -1.56 -24.71
C ASP A 274 1.40 -2.70 -24.25
N ALA A 275 0.21 -2.33 -23.77
CA ALA A 275 -0.80 -3.25 -23.27
C ALA A 275 -1.22 -4.30 -24.31
N ALA A 276 -1.24 -3.92 -25.60
CA ALA A 276 -1.57 -4.85 -26.72
C ALA A 276 -0.56 -6.00 -26.82
N ARG A 277 0.74 -5.68 -26.77
CA ARG A 277 1.80 -6.71 -26.79
C ARG A 277 1.71 -7.62 -25.56
N LEU A 278 1.51 -7.05 -24.38
CA LEU A 278 1.38 -7.82 -23.15
C LEU A 278 0.16 -8.76 -23.23
N THR A 279 -0.97 -8.28 -23.72
CA THR A 279 -2.19 -9.09 -23.93
C THR A 279 -1.95 -10.22 -24.90
N THR A 280 -1.29 -9.96 -26.03
CA THR A 280 -0.92 -11.00 -27.03
C THR A 280 -0.01 -12.06 -26.41
N THR A 281 0.99 -11.65 -25.63
CA THR A 281 1.91 -12.55 -24.92
C THR A 281 1.16 -13.44 -23.93
N VAL A 282 0.25 -12.87 -23.14
CA VAL A 282 -0.58 -13.62 -22.19
C VAL A 282 -1.44 -14.64 -22.90
N LYS A 283 -2.18 -14.24 -23.96
CA LYS A 283 -3.03 -15.16 -24.75
C LYS A 283 -2.22 -16.31 -25.34
N ALA A 284 -1.04 -16.03 -25.91
CA ALA A 284 -0.18 -17.06 -26.46
C ALA A 284 0.31 -18.04 -25.38
N ALA A 285 0.69 -17.55 -24.19
CA ALA A 285 1.08 -18.40 -23.07
C ALA A 285 -0.07 -19.29 -22.57
N LEU A 286 -1.29 -18.76 -22.53
CA LEU A 286 -2.49 -19.55 -22.16
C LEU A 286 -2.76 -20.67 -23.18
N ARG A 287 -2.63 -20.41 -24.48
CA ARG A 287 -2.73 -21.45 -25.51
C ARG A 287 -1.67 -22.56 -25.34
N LEU A 288 -0.42 -22.19 -24.99
CA LEU A 288 0.68 -23.15 -24.76
C LEU A 288 0.46 -24.01 -23.51
N THR A 289 -0.34 -23.56 -22.55
CA THR A 289 -0.65 -24.31 -21.32
C THR A 289 -2.00 -24.99 -21.34
N GLY A 290 -2.91 -24.63 -22.23
CA GLY A 290 -4.29 -25.10 -22.26
C GLY A 290 -5.13 -24.64 -21.08
N GLN A 291 -4.65 -23.66 -20.29
CA GLN A 291 -5.33 -23.19 -19.07
C GLN A 291 -6.38 -22.15 -19.38
N ARG A 292 -7.50 -22.20 -18.64
CA ARG A 292 -8.53 -21.18 -18.67
C ARG A 292 -8.07 -19.95 -17.86
N ALA A 293 -8.55 -18.76 -18.22
CA ALA A 293 -8.15 -17.54 -17.54
C ALA A 293 -9.24 -16.48 -17.46
N LEU A 294 -9.24 -15.75 -16.35
CA LEU A 294 -9.95 -14.48 -16.15
C LEU A 294 -8.95 -13.33 -16.44
N LEU A 295 -9.24 -12.54 -17.44
CA LEU A 295 -8.39 -11.42 -17.87
C LEU A 295 -8.96 -10.11 -17.32
N ALA A 296 -8.35 -9.57 -16.26
CA ALA A 296 -8.76 -8.30 -15.67
C ALA A 296 -8.23 -7.13 -16.53
N THR A 297 -9.14 -6.49 -17.27
CA THR A 297 -8.82 -5.35 -18.14
C THR A 297 -8.58 -4.06 -17.37
N GLY A 298 -9.26 -3.87 -16.22
CA GLY A 298 -9.00 -2.84 -15.22
C GLY A 298 -8.66 -1.47 -15.80
N TRP A 299 -7.57 -0.86 -15.33
CA TRP A 299 -7.14 0.48 -15.74
C TRP A 299 -6.32 0.52 -17.05
N GLY A 300 -6.27 -0.56 -17.82
CA GLY A 300 -5.59 -0.62 -19.11
C GLY A 300 -4.26 -1.39 -19.11
N GLY A 301 -4.07 -2.28 -18.15
CA GLY A 301 -2.94 -3.22 -18.16
C GLY A 301 -3.09 -4.35 -19.18
N LEU A 302 -4.35 -4.68 -19.54
CA LEU A 302 -4.73 -5.62 -20.59
C LEU A 302 -5.85 -5.01 -21.44
N ILE A 303 -5.92 -5.40 -22.72
CA ILE A 303 -6.96 -4.95 -23.65
C ILE A 303 -8.03 -6.03 -23.76
N ALA A 304 -9.31 -5.65 -23.60
CA ALA A 304 -10.43 -6.50 -23.97
C ALA A 304 -10.49 -6.57 -25.51
N ASP A 305 -10.19 -7.75 -26.05
CA ASP A 305 -10.23 -7.99 -27.48
C ASP A 305 -11.40 -8.95 -27.78
N GLN A 306 -12.13 -8.70 -28.87
CA GLN A 306 -13.29 -9.53 -29.27
C GLN A 306 -12.90 -10.93 -29.75
N ASP A 307 -11.63 -11.17 -30.08
CA ASP A 307 -11.09 -12.47 -30.51
C ASP A 307 -10.66 -13.39 -29.33
N VAL A 308 -11.26 -13.25 -28.17
CA VAL A 308 -11.03 -14.18 -27.05
C VAL A 308 -11.91 -15.41 -27.27
N ASP A 309 -11.26 -16.59 -27.34
CA ASP A 309 -11.96 -17.86 -27.26
C ASP A 309 -12.78 -17.86 -25.95
N SER A 310 -14.10 -17.74 -26.10
CA SER A 310 -15.04 -17.55 -24.98
C SER A 310 -14.99 -18.71 -23.97
N ASP A 311 -14.56 -19.90 -24.40
CA ASP A 311 -14.48 -21.07 -23.54
C ASP A 311 -13.18 -21.12 -22.72
N GLN A 312 -12.10 -20.49 -23.23
CA GLN A 312 -10.80 -20.46 -22.55
C GLN A 312 -10.58 -19.21 -21.71
N CYS A 313 -11.08 -18.05 -22.13
CA CYS A 313 -10.80 -16.78 -21.49
C CYS A 313 -12.08 -15.96 -21.28
N PHE A 314 -12.20 -15.35 -20.10
CA PHE A 314 -13.26 -14.41 -19.75
C PHE A 314 -12.67 -13.05 -19.45
N ALA A 315 -13.13 -12.01 -20.16
CA ALA A 315 -12.72 -10.63 -19.87
C ALA A 315 -13.50 -10.10 -18.66
N LEU A 316 -12.78 -9.59 -17.66
CA LEU A 316 -13.33 -9.12 -16.40
C LEU A 316 -12.92 -7.65 -16.20
N GLU A 317 -13.89 -6.75 -16.08
CA GLU A 317 -13.61 -5.35 -15.81
C GLU A 317 -13.11 -5.16 -14.37
N HIS A 318 -13.84 -5.71 -13.40
CA HIS A 318 -13.51 -5.62 -11.98
C HIS A 318 -14.15 -6.76 -11.18
N ALA A 319 -13.38 -7.37 -10.27
CA ALA A 319 -13.91 -8.18 -9.17
C ALA A 319 -13.06 -8.02 -7.91
N PRO A 320 -13.67 -8.07 -6.73
CA PRO A 320 -12.93 -8.10 -5.47
C PRO A 320 -12.05 -9.35 -5.39
N HIS A 321 -10.78 -9.17 -5.04
CA HIS A 321 -9.84 -10.29 -4.95
C HIS A 321 -10.22 -11.27 -3.83
N ASP A 322 -10.79 -10.80 -2.73
CA ASP A 322 -11.28 -11.62 -1.61
C ASP A 322 -12.41 -12.56 -2.04
N TRP A 323 -13.26 -12.14 -3.00
CA TRP A 323 -14.27 -13.01 -3.59
C TRP A 323 -13.69 -13.91 -4.70
N LEU A 324 -12.83 -13.37 -5.56
CA LEU A 324 -12.37 -14.01 -6.80
C LEU A 324 -11.27 -15.05 -6.54
N PHE A 325 -10.25 -14.70 -5.75
CA PHE A 325 -9.05 -15.53 -5.61
C PHE A 325 -9.28 -16.92 -5.01
N PRO A 326 -10.26 -17.17 -4.10
CA PRO A 326 -10.60 -18.53 -3.69
C PRO A 326 -11.18 -19.42 -4.82
N ARG A 327 -11.48 -18.85 -6.00
CA ARG A 327 -12.09 -19.52 -7.15
C ARG A 327 -11.15 -19.73 -8.33
N VAL A 328 -9.88 -19.31 -8.18
CA VAL A 328 -8.86 -19.45 -9.23
C VAL A 328 -7.69 -20.30 -8.72
N ILE A 329 -6.95 -20.91 -9.63
CA ILE A 329 -5.84 -21.80 -9.27
C ILE A 329 -4.53 -21.07 -8.98
N ALA A 330 -4.29 -19.94 -9.64
CA ALA A 330 -3.13 -19.06 -9.44
C ALA A 330 -3.40 -17.66 -9.99
N ALA A 331 -2.60 -16.67 -9.58
CA ALA A 331 -2.74 -15.30 -10.02
C ALA A 331 -1.49 -14.77 -10.73
N VAL A 332 -1.65 -14.24 -11.94
CA VAL A 332 -0.61 -13.47 -12.65
C VAL A 332 -0.86 -11.99 -12.37
N HIS A 333 0.12 -11.32 -11.75
CA HIS A 333 -0.07 -9.92 -11.36
C HIS A 333 1.26 -9.12 -11.29
N HIS A 334 1.13 -7.81 -11.10
CA HIS A 334 2.29 -6.90 -11.05
C HIS A 334 3.14 -7.02 -9.77
N GLY A 335 2.62 -7.61 -8.69
CA GLY A 335 3.35 -7.75 -7.42
C GLY A 335 3.12 -6.61 -6.42
N GLY A 336 2.03 -5.85 -6.53
CA GLY A 336 1.66 -4.87 -5.49
C GLY A 336 1.30 -5.56 -4.18
N ALA A 337 1.65 -4.95 -3.04
CA ALA A 337 1.49 -5.50 -1.69
C ALA A 337 0.06 -6.04 -1.43
N GLY A 338 -0.98 -5.28 -1.82
CA GLY A 338 -2.38 -5.68 -1.62
C GLY A 338 -2.79 -6.90 -2.45
N THR A 339 -2.32 -7.03 -3.70
CA THR A 339 -2.60 -8.20 -4.54
C THR A 339 -1.84 -9.43 -4.05
N CYS A 340 -0.59 -9.24 -3.61
CA CYS A 340 0.19 -10.31 -2.95
C CYS A 340 -0.53 -10.81 -1.68
N ALA A 341 -0.99 -9.89 -0.84
CA ALA A 341 -1.75 -10.22 0.37
C ALA A 341 -3.02 -11.03 0.05
N ALA A 342 -3.80 -10.59 -0.95
CA ALA A 342 -5.04 -11.26 -1.35
C ALA A 342 -4.78 -12.66 -1.89
N ALA A 343 -3.78 -12.84 -2.78
CA ALA A 343 -3.41 -14.16 -3.32
C ALA A 343 -2.93 -15.10 -2.22
N LEU A 344 -2.08 -14.62 -1.32
CA LEU A 344 -1.58 -15.40 -0.19
C LEU A 344 -2.70 -15.79 0.78
N THR A 345 -3.58 -14.85 1.14
CA THR A 345 -4.72 -15.14 2.04
C THR A 345 -5.68 -16.14 1.42
N ALA A 346 -5.90 -16.08 0.11
CA ALA A 346 -6.66 -17.09 -0.63
C ALA A 346 -5.95 -18.45 -0.69
N GLY A 347 -4.64 -18.50 -0.43
CA GLY A 347 -3.84 -19.72 -0.50
C GLY A 347 -3.49 -20.15 -1.92
N ILE A 348 -3.40 -19.21 -2.86
CA ILE A 348 -3.06 -19.48 -4.26
C ILE A 348 -1.66 -18.96 -4.61
N PRO A 349 -0.93 -19.67 -5.49
CA PRO A 349 0.36 -19.22 -5.99
C PRO A 349 0.26 -17.96 -6.87
N SER A 350 1.38 -17.24 -6.98
CA SER A 350 1.49 -16.05 -7.81
C SER A 350 2.53 -16.23 -8.92
N VAL A 351 2.28 -15.62 -10.08
CA VAL A 351 3.30 -15.34 -11.11
C VAL A 351 3.43 -13.83 -11.20
N VAL A 352 4.62 -13.29 -10.87
CA VAL A 352 4.78 -11.85 -10.74
C VAL A 352 5.55 -11.27 -11.91
N VAL A 353 4.98 -10.25 -12.57
CA VAL A 353 5.57 -9.43 -13.64
C VAL A 353 5.65 -7.99 -13.14
N PRO A 354 6.75 -7.56 -12.47
CA PRO A 354 6.85 -6.25 -11.87
C PRO A 354 6.91 -5.12 -12.90
N PHE A 355 6.23 -4.02 -12.60
CA PHE A 355 6.30 -2.75 -13.34
C PHE A 355 7.29 -1.77 -12.72
N GLY A 356 7.52 -1.85 -11.40
CA GLY A 356 8.45 -0.99 -10.67
C GLY A 356 8.13 -0.89 -9.18
N TYR A 357 8.61 0.14 -8.53
CA TYR A 357 8.40 0.45 -7.11
C TYR A 357 8.86 -0.67 -6.16
N ASP A 358 7.98 -1.13 -5.28
CA ASP A 358 8.19 -2.21 -4.31
C ASP A 358 7.87 -3.61 -4.86
N GLN A 359 7.31 -3.68 -6.07
CA GLN A 359 6.86 -4.94 -6.67
C GLN A 359 7.99 -5.98 -6.84
N PRO A 360 9.23 -5.62 -7.23
CA PRO A 360 10.34 -6.58 -7.27
C PRO A 360 10.67 -7.17 -5.89
N PHE A 361 10.50 -6.39 -4.81
CA PHE A 361 10.71 -6.83 -3.44
C PHE A 361 9.67 -7.90 -3.05
N TRP A 362 8.39 -7.62 -3.27
CA TRP A 362 7.33 -8.57 -2.94
C TRP A 362 7.43 -9.85 -3.77
N ALA A 363 7.76 -9.75 -5.06
CA ALA A 363 8.02 -10.89 -5.90
C ALA A 363 9.18 -11.76 -5.36
N HIS A 364 10.25 -11.13 -4.88
CA HIS A 364 11.36 -11.84 -4.24
C HIS A 364 10.91 -12.54 -2.96
N CYS A 365 10.15 -11.89 -2.09
CA CYS A 365 9.62 -12.49 -0.87
C CYS A 365 8.72 -13.71 -1.17
N LEU A 366 7.82 -13.61 -2.15
CA LEU A 366 6.96 -14.71 -2.59
C LEU A 366 7.78 -15.91 -3.09
N ALA A 367 8.80 -15.65 -3.91
CA ALA A 367 9.68 -16.72 -4.42
C ALA A 367 10.48 -17.38 -3.29
N GLN A 368 10.98 -16.61 -2.31
CA GLN A 368 11.68 -17.17 -1.13
C GLN A 368 10.77 -18.04 -0.25
N ARG A 369 9.46 -17.82 -0.26
CA ARG A 369 8.46 -18.65 0.43
C ARG A 369 8.01 -19.86 -0.39
N GLY A 370 8.48 -20.03 -1.62
CA GLY A 370 8.09 -21.12 -2.51
C GLY A 370 6.64 -21.03 -3.01
N VAL A 371 6.05 -19.84 -3.00
CA VAL A 371 4.66 -19.59 -3.42
C VAL A 371 4.58 -18.81 -4.74
N ALA A 372 5.71 -18.57 -5.36
CA ALA A 372 5.84 -17.98 -6.70
C ALA A 372 7.14 -18.46 -7.36
N PRO A 373 7.19 -18.61 -8.70
CA PRO A 373 8.45 -18.68 -9.42
C PRO A 373 9.20 -17.35 -9.32
N PRO A 374 10.48 -17.28 -9.72
CA PRO A 374 11.21 -16.03 -9.84
C PRO A 374 10.44 -15.01 -10.69
N ALA A 375 10.52 -13.72 -10.30
CA ALA A 375 9.83 -12.64 -11.01
C ALA A 375 10.22 -12.62 -12.50
N LEU A 376 9.24 -12.42 -13.36
CA LEU A 376 9.44 -12.33 -14.80
C LEU A 376 9.77 -10.87 -15.18
N LYS A 377 10.70 -10.72 -16.12
CA LYS A 377 10.98 -9.40 -16.70
C LYS A 377 9.86 -9.04 -17.67
N ARG A 378 9.24 -7.87 -17.47
CA ARG A 378 8.19 -7.35 -18.37
C ARG A 378 8.75 -7.03 -19.75
N ASP A 379 9.93 -6.40 -19.78
CA ASP A 379 10.61 -6.07 -21.03
C ASP A 379 11.07 -7.34 -21.76
N GLY A 380 10.60 -7.50 -22.99
CA GLY A 380 10.91 -8.69 -23.79
C GLY A 380 10.26 -9.99 -23.29
N LEU A 381 9.20 -9.93 -22.47
CA LEU A 381 8.49 -11.13 -22.01
C LEU A 381 7.99 -11.98 -23.19
N GLN A 382 8.44 -13.23 -23.22
CA GLN A 382 8.06 -14.22 -24.25
C GLN A 382 6.95 -15.13 -23.74
N PRO A 383 6.05 -15.60 -24.63
CA PRO A 383 4.96 -16.51 -24.26
C PRO A 383 5.46 -17.81 -23.60
N GLU A 384 6.55 -18.37 -24.06
CA GLU A 384 7.12 -19.63 -23.56
C GLU A 384 7.62 -19.47 -22.12
N VAL A 385 8.23 -18.31 -21.80
CA VAL A 385 8.71 -17.98 -20.46
C VAL A 385 7.54 -17.86 -19.50
N LEU A 386 6.48 -17.16 -19.91
CA LEU A 386 5.26 -17.03 -19.10
C LEU A 386 4.58 -18.41 -18.95
N ALA A 387 4.44 -19.19 -20.01
CA ALA A 387 3.86 -20.53 -19.96
C ALA A 387 4.63 -21.46 -19.01
N HIS A 388 5.97 -21.39 -19.00
CA HIS A 388 6.80 -22.14 -18.06
C HIS A 388 6.50 -21.71 -16.60
N ALA A 389 6.45 -20.43 -16.32
CA ALA A 389 6.12 -19.90 -14.98
C ALA A 389 4.71 -20.30 -14.54
N LEU A 390 3.72 -20.31 -15.44
CA LEU A 390 2.36 -20.78 -15.17
C LEU A 390 2.35 -22.26 -14.74
N ARG A 391 3.07 -23.14 -15.47
CA ARG A 391 3.19 -24.56 -15.09
C ARG A 391 3.86 -24.73 -13.73
N GLN A 392 4.88 -23.92 -13.41
CA GLN A 392 5.51 -23.94 -12.09
C GLN A 392 4.53 -23.51 -11.01
N ALA A 393 3.81 -22.40 -11.21
CA ALA A 393 2.86 -21.86 -10.24
C ALA A 393 1.71 -22.84 -9.96
N THR A 394 1.23 -23.54 -10.97
CA THR A 394 0.14 -24.53 -10.81
C THR A 394 0.64 -25.94 -10.44
N SER A 395 1.92 -26.10 -10.10
CA SER A 395 2.44 -27.38 -9.61
C SER A 395 1.86 -27.74 -8.23
N PRO A 396 1.62 -29.03 -7.95
CA PRO A 396 1.09 -29.46 -6.65
C PRO A 396 1.92 -28.94 -5.46
N THR A 397 3.25 -28.92 -5.59
CA THR A 397 4.17 -28.45 -4.55
C THR A 397 3.95 -26.96 -4.24
N MET A 398 3.86 -26.12 -5.26
CA MET A 398 3.69 -24.67 -5.06
C MET A 398 2.29 -24.34 -4.57
N CYS A 399 1.26 -25.05 -5.06
CA CYS A 399 -0.11 -24.92 -4.55
C CYS A 399 -0.19 -25.32 -3.06
N ALA A 400 0.43 -26.43 -2.64
CA ALA A 400 0.45 -26.84 -1.25
C ALA A 400 1.19 -25.83 -0.36
N ALA A 401 2.32 -25.27 -0.82
CA ALA A 401 3.05 -24.22 -0.10
C ALA A 401 2.19 -22.95 0.06
N ALA A 402 1.50 -22.53 -1.00
CA ALA A 402 0.61 -21.38 -0.95
C ALA A 402 -0.59 -21.59 -0.01
N GLN A 403 -1.20 -22.77 -0.02
CA GLN A 403 -2.28 -23.12 0.91
C GLN A 403 -1.83 -23.09 2.37
N ALA A 404 -0.66 -23.69 2.68
CA ALA A 404 -0.10 -23.71 4.04
C ALA A 404 0.23 -22.27 4.55
N LEU A 405 0.79 -21.43 3.68
CA LEU A 405 1.05 -20.03 4.03
C LEU A 405 -0.26 -19.25 4.20
N GLY A 406 -1.22 -19.46 3.30
CA GLY A 406 -2.54 -18.83 3.36
C GLY A 406 -3.31 -19.16 4.63
N GLN A 407 -3.21 -20.39 5.14
CA GLN A 407 -3.81 -20.76 6.42
C GLN A 407 -3.29 -19.87 7.57
N ARG A 408 -1.96 -19.69 7.66
CA ARG A 408 -1.35 -18.83 8.70
C ARG A 408 -1.78 -17.37 8.56
N LEU A 409 -1.91 -16.88 7.32
CA LEU A 409 -2.31 -15.48 7.07
C LEU A 409 -3.78 -15.22 7.41
N ARG A 410 -4.66 -16.21 7.29
CA ARG A 410 -6.07 -16.09 7.72
C ARG A 410 -6.24 -16.03 9.23
N GLU A 411 -5.25 -16.51 9.99
CA GLU A 411 -5.20 -16.42 11.45
C GLU A 411 -4.68 -15.05 11.94
N GLU A 412 -4.09 -14.24 11.03
CA GLU A 412 -3.61 -12.90 11.37
C GLU A 412 -4.74 -11.87 11.28
N ASP A 413 -4.87 -11.03 12.31
CA ASP A 413 -5.60 -9.77 12.25
C ASP A 413 -4.62 -8.59 12.34
N GLY A 414 -4.15 -8.15 11.19
CA GLY A 414 -3.16 -7.07 11.10
C GLY A 414 -3.69 -5.73 11.57
N VAL A 415 -4.99 -5.48 11.40
CA VAL A 415 -5.64 -4.25 11.86
C VAL A 415 -5.75 -4.25 13.38
N ALA A 416 -6.24 -5.34 13.99
CA ALA A 416 -6.33 -5.45 15.43
C ALA A 416 -4.95 -5.36 16.11
N LYS A 417 -3.92 -5.98 15.53
CA LYS A 417 -2.53 -5.85 16.02
C LYS A 417 -2.03 -4.40 15.95
N ALA A 418 -2.32 -3.69 14.87
CA ALA A 418 -1.91 -2.27 14.71
C ALA A 418 -2.60 -1.38 15.76
N VAL A 419 -3.90 -1.56 15.98
CA VAL A 419 -4.66 -0.81 16.98
C VAL A 419 -4.16 -1.12 18.39
N ALA A 420 -3.98 -2.39 18.74
CA ALA A 420 -3.42 -2.79 20.03
C ALA A 420 -2.02 -2.22 20.27
N GLN A 421 -1.19 -2.12 19.21
CA GLN A 421 0.13 -1.51 19.32
C GLN A 421 0.07 0.01 19.59
N LEU A 422 -0.88 0.72 18.97
CA LEU A 422 -1.13 2.14 19.29
C LEU A 422 -1.62 2.32 20.73
N GLU A 423 -2.48 1.42 21.22
CA GLU A 423 -2.91 1.38 22.64
C GLU A 423 -1.72 1.15 23.58
N GLN A 424 -0.87 0.16 23.28
CA GLN A 424 0.34 -0.15 24.04
C GLN A 424 1.33 1.03 24.08
N TRP A 425 1.41 1.80 23.02
CA TRP A 425 2.22 3.01 22.98
C TRP A 425 1.58 4.20 23.71
N GLY A 426 0.38 4.04 24.28
CA GLY A 426 -0.34 5.09 24.99
C GLY A 426 -0.92 6.19 24.08
N LEU A 427 -1.01 5.94 22.75
CA LEU A 427 -1.43 6.94 21.79
C LEU A 427 -2.96 7.01 21.60
N LEU A 428 -3.68 6.01 22.13
CA LEU A 428 -5.14 5.91 22.06
C LEU A 428 -5.83 6.19 23.41
N ARG A 429 -5.08 6.41 24.50
CA ARG A 429 -5.59 6.80 25.82
C ARG A 429 -5.55 8.30 25.97
N ASP A 430 -6.40 8.82 26.86
CA ASP A 430 -6.35 10.24 27.22
C ASP A 430 -5.01 10.64 27.85
N ALA A 431 -4.45 11.75 27.42
CA ALA A 431 -3.28 12.38 28.04
C ALA A 431 -3.55 12.84 29.50
N GLY A 432 -4.79 12.69 29.99
CA GLY A 432 -5.20 13.12 31.34
C GLY A 432 -4.79 12.20 32.49
N ILE A 433 -4.50 10.91 32.21
CA ILE A 433 -4.23 9.94 33.30
C ILE A 433 -2.73 9.82 33.67
N VAL A 434 -1.82 10.34 32.83
CA VAL A 434 -0.37 10.22 33.08
C VAL A 434 0.15 11.25 34.12
N ARG A 435 -0.62 12.28 34.48
CA ARG A 435 -0.20 13.29 35.46
C ARG A 435 -0.43 12.95 36.94
N GLN A 436 -1.13 11.87 37.27
CA GLN A 436 -1.41 11.52 38.66
C GLN A 436 -0.49 10.48 39.32
N HIS A 437 0.48 9.90 38.59
CA HIS A 437 1.43 8.95 39.18
C HIS A 437 2.87 9.47 39.32
N ALA A 438 3.14 10.74 39.03
CA ALA A 438 4.47 11.32 39.17
C ALA A 438 4.68 12.10 40.50
N ASP A 439 3.62 12.30 41.29
CA ASP A 439 3.69 13.11 42.53
C ASP A 439 3.59 12.33 43.83
N VAL A 440 3.82 11.01 43.83
CA VAL A 440 3.88 10.23 45.07
C VAL A 440 5.14 9.38 45.08
N VAL A 441 6.30 9.99 45.13
CA VAL A 441 7.52 9.49 45.78
C VAL A 441 8.40 10.71 46.08
N CYS A 442 8.25 11.26 47.27
CA CYS A 442 9.28 11.94 48.02
C CYS A 442 9.42 11.21 49.34
#